data_5766b307a264744fb4b6d8808350d5c5
#
_entry.id   5766b307a264744fb4b6d8808350d5c5
#
_cell.length_a   1.000
_cell.length_b   1.000
_cell.length_c   1.000
_cell.angle_alpha   90.00
_cell.angle_beta   90.00
_cell.angle_gamma   90.00
#
_symmetry.space_group_name_H-M   'P 1'
#
loop_
_entity.id
_entity.type
_entity.pdbx_description
1 polymer ?
#
loop_
_entity_poly.entity_id
_entity_poly.type
_entity_poly.pdbx_seq_one_letter_code
_entity_poly.pdbx_strand_id
1 'polypeptide(L)'
;MAKTVADVMKLVKDEEVKFVDFRFTDTRGKEQHVTVPVSHFDEDKFTSGHAFDGSSIAGWKGIEASDMQLMPDANTAIIDPFFEETTMVLTCDVVEPADGKAYDRDPRSIAKRAEAFMRASGLGDTAYFGPEPEFFIFDGVRWKNDMSGSMFEIEEYEASWNTGAKLEGGNRGHRPTVKGGYFPVPPVDSTQDMRAEMALILESIGIPVEVFHHEVAGAGQNEIGTKFSTLVERADWTQRLKYVVWNVANAYGKTATFMPKPLVGDNGSGMHVHQSVWKDGKNLFAGDGYAGLSDYALYYIGGIIKHARALNAITNPSTNSYKRLVPGFEAPVKLAYSAKNRSASIRIPFVANPKGRRVEARFPDPMANPYLCFSALLMAGLDGVENKIHPGEAATKDLYHLPPEEDALVPTVCHSLDQALEHLDKDRAFLTKGGVFTDSMIDSYIELKMTEVTRFRQAVHPVEYDMYYSL
;
A
#
# COMPACT_ATOMS: atom_id res chain seq x y z
N MET A 1 -23.59 -8.21 5.57
CA MET A 1 -24.59 -7.27 5.01
C MET A 1 -24.05 -5.87 5.21
N ALA A 2 -24.31 -4.96 4.26
CA ALA A 2 -23.92 -3.56 4.41
C ALA A 2 -24.61 -2.95 5.64
N LYS A 3 -23.85 -2.24 6.48
CA LYS A 3 -24.40 -1.54 7.64
C LYS A 3 -25.17 -0.29 7.18
N THR A 4 -26.34 -0.09 7.75
CA THR A 4 -27.15 1.12 7.56
C THR A 4 -26.82 2.17 8.63
N VAL A 5 -27.28 3.40 8.45
CA VAL A 5 -27.19 4.45 9.50
C VAL A 5 -27.87 3.98 10.79
N ALA A 6 -29.03 3.31 10.68
CA ALA A 6 -29.71 2.75 11.84
C ALA A 6 -28.87 1.68 12.57
N ASP A 7 -28.12 0.85 11.85
CA ASP A 7 -27.22 -0.13 12.44
C ASP A 7 -26.08 0.56 13.21
N VAL A 8 -25.55 1.68 12.68
CA VAL A 8 -24.53 2.48 13.36
C VAL A 8 -25.09 3.13 14.62
N MET A 9 -26.26 3.71 14.56
CA MET A 9 -26.90 4.32 15.75
C MET A 9 -27.25 3.26 16.81
N LYS A 10 -27.58 2.04 16.39
CA LYS A 10 -27.72 0.90 17.29
C LYS A 10 -26.39 0.52 17.93
N LEU A 11 -25.31 0.41 17.16
CA LEU A 11 -23.96 0.13 17.66
C LEU A 11 -23.52 1.16 18.73
N VAL A 12 -23.80 2.45 18.48
CA VAL A 12 -23.51 3.53 19.46
C VAL A 12 -24.13 3.26 20.82
N LYS A 13 -25.38 2.75 20.85
CA LYS A 13 -26.11 2.45 22.07
C LYS A 13 -25.64 1.15 22.72
N ASP A 14 -25.52 0.08 21.92
CA ASP A 14 -25.20 -1.26 22.40
C ASP A 14 -23.79 -1.33 23.03
N GLU A 15 -22.83 -0.61 22.44
CA GLU A 15 -21.43 -0.56 22.90
C GLU A 15 -21.14 0.62 23.85
N GLU A 16 -22.15 1.37 24.24
CA GLU A 16 -22.02 2.55 25.11
C GLU A 16 -20.91 3.54 24.65
N VAL A 17 -20.88 3.83 23.35
CA VAL A 17 -19.87 4.67 22.71
C VAL A 17 -19.77 6.03 23.39
N LYS A 18 -18.57 6.47 23.71
CA LYS A 18 -18.25 7.79 24.30
C LYS A 18 -17.79 8.80 23.25
N PHE A 19 -17.03 8.34 22.26
CA PHE A 19 -16.45 9.18 21.21
C PHE A 19 -16.69 8.57 19.82
N VAL A 20 -16.75 9.45 18.82
CA VAL A 20 -16.79 9.07 17.41
C VAL A 20 -15.61 9.69 16.71
N ASP A 21 -14.81 8.85 16.05
CA ASP A 21 -13.57 9.19 15.37
C ASP A 21 -13.79 9.12 13.84
N PHE A 22 -13.74 10.27 13.18
CA PHE A 22 -13.85 10.37 11.73
C PHE A 22 -12.46 10.27 11.12
N ARG A 23 -12.23 9.26 10.29
CA ARG A 23 -10.94 9.00 9.63
C ARG A 23 -11.03 9.19 8.13
N PHE A 24 -9.98 9.76 7.55
CA PHE A 24 -9.80 9.89 6.11
C PHE A 24 -8.32 9.78 5.75
N THR A 25 -8.02 9.53 4.48
CA THR A 25 -6.64 9.35 4.02
C THR A 25 -6.24 10.54 3.14
N ASP A 26 -5.07 11.15 3.42
CA ASP A 26 -4.53 12.22 2.58
C ASP A 26 -3.90 11.69 1.28
N THR A 27 -3.47 12.58 0.40
CA THR A 27 -2.87 12.24 -0.89
C THR A 27 -1.61 11.36 -0.75
N ARG A 28 -0.84 11.52 0.32
CA ARG A 28 0.36 10.72 0.59
C ARG A 28 0.06 9.34 1.14
N GLY A 29 -1.18 9.04 1.48
CA GLY A 29 -1.58 7.78 2.09
C GLY A 29 -1.55 7.77 3.63
N LYS A 30 -1.33 8.94 4.26
CA LYS A 30 -1.42 9.08 5.70
C LYS A 30 -2.88 9.14 6.13
N GLU A 31 -3.25 8.31 7.10
CA GLU A 31 -4.57 8.39 7.73
C GLU A 31 -4.60 9.58 8.70
N GLN A 32 -5.62 10.40 8.56
CA GLN A 32 -5.91 11.58 9.38
C GLN A 32 -7.20 11.33 10.15
N HIS A 33 -7.38 11.98 11.31
CA HIS A 33 -8.60 11.83 12.09
C HIS A 33 -8.99 13.08 12.84
N VAL A 34 -10.28 13.15 13.20
CA VAL A 34 -10.85 14.09 14.17
C VAL A 34 -11.91 13.37 14.99
N THR A 35 -11.90 13.59 16.29
CA THR A 35 -12.78 12.92 17.25
C THR A 35 -13.79 13.91 17.83
N VAL A 36 -15.04 13.47 17.96
CA VAL A 36 -16.10 14.23 18.62
C VAL A 36 -16.69 13.42 19.78
N PRO A 37 -17.14 14.06 20.88
CA PRO A 37 -17.96 13.40 21.88
C PRO A 37 -19.26 12.87 21.26
N VAL A 38 -19.77 11.74 21.74
CA VAL A 38 -21.00 11.13 21.21
C VAL A 38 -22.21 12.07 21.28
N SER A 39 -22.22 13.02 22.21
CA SER A 39 -23.26 14.05 22.31
C SER A 39 -23.33 15.01 21.10
N HIS A 40 -22.30 15.01 20.26
CA HIS A 40 -22.22 15.79 19.00
C HIS A 40 -22.32 14.90 17.76
N PHE A 41 -22.76 13.67 17.92
CA PHE A 41 -22.96 12.70 16.85
C PHE A 41 -24.40 12.22 16.80
N ASP A 42 -25.03 12.37 15.65
CA ASP A 42 -26.39 11.92 15.34
C ASP A 42 -26.49 11.45 13.88
N GLU A 43 -27.68 11.05 13.45
CA GLU A 43 -27.95 10.58 12.08
C GLU A 43 -27.69 11.66 11.03
N ASP A 44 -27.81 12.95 11.39
CA ASP A 44 -27.59 14.07 10.47
C ASP A 44 -26.13 14.14 9.99
N LYS A 45 -25.18 13.56 10.75
CA LYS A 45 -23.78 13.48 10.34
C LYS A 45 -23.56 12.70 9.03
N PHE A 46 -24.44 11.78 8.70
CA PHE A 46 -24.38 11.03 7.44
C PHE A 46 -24.91 11.80 6.22
N THR A 47 -25.56 12.93 6.44
CA THR A 47 -26.07 13.83 5.39
C THR A 47 -25.40 15.19 5.37
N SER A 48 -25.10 15.76 6.53
CA SER A 48 -24.46 17.07 6.68
C SER A 48 -22.92 17.00 6.82
N GLY A 49 -22.37 15.82 7.17
CA GLY A 49 -20.94 15.62 7.37
C GLY A 49 -20.38 16.31 8.62
N HIS A 50 -19.05 16.36 8.69
CA HIS A 50 -18.28 17.08 9.70
C HIS A 50 -17.29 18.04 9.02
N ALA A 51 -17.39 19.35 9.32
CA ALA A 51 -16.55 20.37 8.71
C ALA A 51 -15.12 20.33 9.26
N PHE A 52 -14.15 20.57 8.39
CA PHE A 52 -12.74 20.69 8.76
C PHE A 52 -11.98 21.63 7.80
N ASP A 53 -10.78 22.03 8.21
CA ASP A 53 -9.88 22.87 7.42
C ASP A 53 -9.01 22.03 6.47
N GLY A 54 -9.37 21.99 5.19
CA GLY A 54 -8.62 21.29 4.15
C GLY A 54 -7.28 21.95 3.79
N SER A 55 -7.03 23.21 4.17
CA SER A 55 -5.75 23.86 3.92
C SER A 55 -4.62 23.31 4.80
N SER A 56 -4.99 22.66 5.89
CA SER A 56 -4.05 21.96 6.78
C SER A 56 -3.58 20.60 6.21
N ILE A 57 -4.17 20.14 5.11
CA ILE A 57 -3.80 18.90 4.44
C ILE A 57 -2.90 19.21 3.24
N ALA A 58 -1.68 18.70 3.29
CA ALA A 58 -0.68 18.95 2.25
C ALA A 58 -1.15 18.51 0.85
N GLY A 59 -1.05 19.43 -0.11
CA GLY A 59 -1.44 19.18 -1.52
C GLY A 59 -2.94 19.31 -1.79
N TRP A 60 -3.75 19.77 -0.82
CA TRP A 60 -5.20 19.94 -0.99
C TRP A 60 -5.56 21.39 -1.28
N LYS A 61 -6.23 22.07 -0.38
CA LYS A 61 -6.78 23.42 -0.57
C LYS A 61 -5.78 24.51 -0.20
N GLY A 62 -5.94 25.69 -0.78
CA GLY A 62 -5.34 26.91 -0.26
C GLY A 62 -6.17 27.50 0.89
N ILE A 63 -5.56 28.40 1.64
CA ILE A 63 -6.21 29.06 2.80
C ILE A 63 -7.45 29.87 2.41
N GLU A 64 -7.51 30.31 1.17
CA GLU A 64 -8.62 31.09 0.61
C GLU A 64 -9.89 30.28 0.31
N ALA A 65 -9.80 28.94 0.36
CA ALA A 65 -10.92 28.02 0.08
C ALA A 65 -10.82 26.76 0.95
N SER A 66 -10.54 26.94 2.25
CA SER A 66 -10.12 25.86 3.14
C SER A 66 -11.25 24.93 3.61
N ASP A 67 -12.49 25.40 3.62
CA ASP A 67 -13.61 24.64 4.16
C ASP A 67 -13.89 23.35 3.37
N MET A 68 -13.93 22.24 4.07
CA MET A 68 -14.24 20.91 3.53
C MET A 68 -15.12 20.11 4.52
N GLN A 69 -15.72 19.03 4.05
CA GLN A 69 -16.55 18.16 4.90
C GLN A 69 -16.11 16.71 4.80
N LEU A 70 -16.05 16.05 5.95
CA LEU A 70 -15.92 14.59 6.09
C LEU A 70 -17.31 13.99 6.05
N MET A 71 -17.55 13.09 5.10
CA MET A 71 -18.83 12.39 4.93
C MET A 71 -18.65 10.94 5.37
N PRO A 72 -19.19 10.55 6.55
CA PRO A 72 -18.95 9.20 7.09
C PRO A 72 -19.66 8.13 6.26
N ASP A 73 -18.98 6.98 6.09
CA ASP A 73 -19.55 5.79 5.46
C ASP A 73 -19.98 4.79 6.54
N ALA A 74 -21.28 4.56 6.67
CA ALA A 74 -21.86 3.68 7.68
C ALA A 74 -21.32 2.24 7.62
N ASN A 75 -20.97 1.76 6.41
CA ASN A 75 -20.40 0.41 6.24
C ASN A 75 -19.07 0.21 6.95
N THR A 76 -18.36 1.29 7.22
CA THR A 76 -17.00 1.26 7.78
C THR A 76 -16.99 1.27 9.31
N ALA A 77 -18.13 1.42 9.97
CA ALA A 77 -18.21 1.54 11.42
C ALA A 77 -17.58 0.33 12.15
N ILE A 78 -16.64 0.60 13.03
CA ILE A 78 -16.02 -0.36 13.96
C ILE A 78 -15.86 0.29 15.32
N ILE A 79 -15.73 -0.53 16.37
CA ILE A 79 -15.21 -0.06 17.66
C ILE A 79 -13.69 -0.15 17.64
N ASP A 80 -13.02 0.92 18.03
CA ASP A 80 -11.55 0.98 18.08
C ASP A 80 -11.03 0.02 19.15
N PRO A 81 -10.08 -0.87 18.83
CA PRO A 81 -9.59 -1.86 19.78
C PRO A 81 -8.50 -1.33 20.74
N PHE A 82 -8.04 -0.09 20.59
CA PHE A 82 -6.87 0.43 21.31
C PHE A 82 -7.18 1.60 22.24
N PHE A 83 -8.24 2.37 22.00
CA PHE A 83 -8.57 3.49 22.85
C PHE A 83 -9.12 3.00 24.21
N GLU A 84 -8.76 3.69 25.28
CA GLU A 84 -9.22 3.39 26.64
C GLU A 84 -10.74 3.54 26.76
N GLU A 85 -11.28 4.65 26.23
CA GLU A 85 -12.72 4.89 26.20
C GLU A 85 -13.33 4.37 24.90
N THR A 86 -14.51 3.75 25.00
CA THR A 86 -15.20 3.17 23.84
C THR A 86 -15.39 4.20 22.75
N THR A 87 -14.67 4.03 21.66
CA THR A 87 -14.66 4.95 20.51
C THR A 87 -15.09 4.20 19.25
N MET A 88 -16.10 4.73 18.58
CA MET A 88 -16.49 4.24 17.26
C MET A 88 -15.71 4.96 16.17
N VAL A 89 -15.13 4.22 15.23
CA VAL A 89 -14.42 4.75 14.07
C VAL A 89 -15.30 4.66 12.83
N LEU A 90 -15.35 5.75 12.05
CA LEU A 90 -15.98 5.83 10.74
C LEU A 90 -14.97 6.32 9.71
N THR A 91 -14.79 5.58 8.62
CA THR A 91 -14.01 6.07 7.47
C THR A 91 -14.88 7.00 6.64
N CYS A 92 -14.32 8.15 6.25
CA CYS A 92 -15.04 9.21 5.56
C CYS A 92 -14.54 9.41 4.14
N ASP A 93 -15.46 9.78 3.26
CA ASP A 93 -15.14 10.49 2.02
C ASP A 93 -14.99 11.99 2.32
N VAL A 94 -14.30 12.69 1.44
CA VAL A 94 -14.18 14.16 1.53
C VAL A 94 -15.00 14.81 0.43
N VAL A 95 -15.81 15.80 0.80
CA VAL A 95 -16.71 16.49 -0.14
C VAL A 95 -16.55 18.00 -0.06
N GLU A 96 -16.91 18.67 -1.15
CA GLU A 96 -17.01 20.11 -1.24
C GLU A 96 -18.28 20.58 -0.53
N PRO A 97 -18.19 21.52 0.43
CA PRO A 97 -19.38 21.98 1.17
C PRO A 97 -20.38 22.75 0.31
N ALA A 98 -19.92 23.37 -0.78
CA ALA A 98 -20.78 24.21 -1.64
C ALA A 98 -21.83 23.43 -2.42
N ASP A 99 -21.53 22.20 -2.85
CA ASP A 99 -22.40 21.41 -3.72
C ASP A 99 -22.47 19.93 -3.32
N GLY A 100 -21.80 19.53 -2.25
CA GLY A 100 -21.76 18.15 -1.73
C GLY A 100 -21.06 17.14 -2.65
N LYS A 101 -20.39 17.60 -3.70
CA LYS A 101 -19.66 16.71 -4.60
C LYS A 101 -18.40 16.18 -3.95
N ALA A 102 -18.02 14.96 -4.33
CA ALA A 102 -16.77 14.37 -3.91
C ALA A 102 -15.59 15.26 -4.32
N TYR A 103 -14.67 15.52 -3.35
CA TYR A 103 -13.46 16.26 -3.62
C TYR A 103 -12.58 15.49 -4.60
N ASP A 104 -12.07 16.15 -5.64
CA ASP A 104 -11.37 15.50 -6.75
C ASP A 104 -10.05 14.86 -6.33
N ARG A 105 -9.40 15.36 -5.27
CA ARG A 105 -8.14 14.86 -4.72
C ARG A 105 -8.31 13.90 -3.53
N ASP A 106 -9.55 13.60 -3.13
CA ASP A 106 -9.81 12.59 -2.10
C ASP A 106 -9.47 11.19 -2.63
N PRO A 107 -8.47 10.49 -2.07
CA PRO A 107 -8.07 9.16 -2.57
C PRO A 107 -9.19 8.12 -2.54
N ARG A 108 -10.02 8.12 -1.49
CA ARG A 108 -11.13 7.18 -1.36
C ARG A 108 -12.22 7.44 -2.42
N SER A 109 -12.49 8.68 -2.73
CA SER A 109 -13.41 9.06 -3.81
C SER A 109 -12.85 8.69 -5.19
N ILE A 110 -11.54 8.79 -5.41
CA ILE A 110 -10.88 8.30 -6.63
C ILE A 110 -11.10 6.78 -6.77
N ALA A 111 -10.93 6.01 -5.71
CA ALA A 111 -11.17 4.57 -5.72
C ALA A 111 -12.63 4.22 -6.07
N LYS A 112 -13.59 4.95 -5.51
CA LYS A 112 -15.01 4.81 -5.87
C LYS A 112 -15.28 5.15 -7.34
N ARG A 113 -14.63 6.20 -7.88
CA ARG A 113 -14.74 6.55 -9.31
C ARG A 113 -14.14 5.47 -10.21
N ALA A 114 -13.04 4.84 -9.81
CA ALA A 114 -12.42 3.75 -10.57
C ALA A 114 -13.35 2.53 -10.68
N GLU A 115 -13.98 2.11 -9.58
CA GLU A 115 -14.99 1.04 -9.61
C GLU A 115 -16.21 1.42 -10.46
N ALA A 116 -16.68 2.66 -10.34
CA ALA A 116 -17.83 3.15 -11.13
C ALA A 116 -17.50 3.20 -12.62
N PHE A 117 -16.30 3.66 -12.99
CA PHE A 117 -15.82 3.67 -14.37
C PHE A 117 -15.76 2.25 -14.96
N MET A 118 -15.20 1.28 -14.25
CA MET A 118 -15.15 -0.11 -14.71
C MET A 118 -16.55 -0.64 -15.00
N ARG A 119 -17.51 -0.41 -14.10
CA ARG A 119 -18.92 -0.83 -14.31
C ARG A 119 -19.55 -0.13 -15.51
N ALA A 120 -19.39 1.18 -15.61
CA ALA A 120 -19.98 1.98 -16.69
C ALA A 120 -19.39 1.66 -18.07
N SER A 121 -18.09 1.32 -18.15
CA SER A 121 -17.45 0.90 -19.39
C SER A 121 -17.85 -0.50 -19.86
N GLY A 122 -18.49 -1.29 -19.00
CA GLY A 122 -18.87 -2.67 -19.29
C GLY A 122 -17.72 -3.67 -19.33
N LEU A 123 -16.51 -3.23 -18.97
CA LEU A 123 -15.30 -4.08 -18.94
C LEU A 123 -15.29 -5.05 -17.74
N GLY A 124 -16.06 -4.75 -16.70
CA GLY A 124 -16.23 -5.58 -15.53
C GLY A 124 -17.28 -4.96 -14.60
N ASP A 125 -17.72 -5.69 -13.58
CA ASP A 125 -18.60 -5.17 -12.54
C ASP A 125 -17.96 -5.19 -11.16
N THR A 126 -17.01 -6.10 -10.94
CA THR A 126 -16.31 -6.29 -9.67
C THR A 126 -14.81 -6.48 -9.91
N ALA A 127 -13.99 -5.71 -9.24
CA ALA A 127 -12.54 -5.91 -9.19
C ALA A 127 -12.12 -6.29 -7.77
N TYR A 128 -11.43 -7.42 -7.64
CA TYR A 128 -10.88 -7.87 -6.37
C TYR A 128 -9.39 -7.57 -6.28
N PHE A 129 -8.99 -7.12 -5.10
CA PHE A 129 -7.61 -6.82 -4.73
C PHE A 129 -7.20 -7.58 -3.49
N GLY A 130 -5.98 -8.12 -3.49
CA GLY A 130 -5.36 -8.79 -2.35
C GLY A 130 -3.91 -8.31 -2.21
N PRO A 131 -3.66 -7.18 -1.54
CA PRO A 131 -2.31 -6.74 -1.26
C PRO A 131 -1.70 -7.54 -0.12
N GLU A 132 -0.38 -7.73 -0.18
CA GLU A 132 0.48 -8.39 0.80
C GLU A 132 1.50 -7.37 1.34
N PRO A 133 1.12 -6.45 2.24
CA PRO A 133 2.03 -5.43 2.75
C PRO A 133 2.99 -6.04 3.78
N GLU A 134 4.27 -6.04 3.46
CA GLU A 134 5.35 -6.39 4.38
C GLU A 134 5.72 -5.18 5.25
N PHE A 135 6.25 -5.45 6.44
CA PHE A 135 6.66 -4.41 7.39
C PHE A 135 7.80 -4.88 8.28
N PHE A 136 8.52 -3.93 8.87
CA PHE A 136 9.54 -4.20 9.87
C PHE A 136 9.06 -3.79 11.27
N ILE A 137 9.47 -4.56 12.28
CA ILE A 137 9.32 -4.24 13.70
C ILE A 137 10.72 -4.05 14.27
N PHE A 138 10.97 -2.92 14.94
CA PHE A 138 12.24 -2.59 15.59
C PHE A 138 12.04 -2.30 17.08
N ASP A 139 13.09 -2.53 17.88
CA ASP A 139 13.12 -2.15 19.28
C ASP A 139 13.33 -0.65 19.47
N GLY A 140 14.06 -0.01 18.57
CA GLY A 140 14.28 1.42 18.58
C GLY A 140 14.84 1.96 17.27
N VAL A 141 14.49 3.21 16.98
CA VAL A 141 15.01 3.92 15.79
C VAL A 141 15.39 5.33 16.19
N ARG A 142 16.60 5.73 15.84
CA ARG A 142 17.11 7.10 16.01
C ARG A 142 17.60 7.63 14.67
N TRP A 143 17.35 8.89 14.40
CA TRP A 143 17.94 9.55 13.22
C TRP A 143 18.28 11.00 13.51
N LYS A 144 19.25 11.51 12.77
CA LYS A 144 19.67 12.89 12.77
C LYS A 144 19.96 13.30 11.33
N ASN A 145 19.55 14.51 10.95
CA ASN A 145 19.89 15.12 9.67
C ASN A 145 19.90 16.65 9.84
N ASP A 146 21.06 17.21 10.19
CA ASP A 146 21.30 18.64 10.34
C ASP A 146 22.71 18.99 9.80
N MET A 147 23.09 20.29 9.91
CA MET A 147 24.39 20.76 9.42
C MET A 147 25.59 20.08 10.11
N SER A 148 25.44 19.52 11.30
CA SER A 148 26.53 18.86 12.03
C SER A 148 26.69 17.39 11.67
N GLY A 149 25.76 16.80 10.95
CA GLY A 149 25.83 15.41 10.52
C GLY A 149 24.50 14.77 10.17
N SER A 150 24.62 13.61 9.53
CA SER A 150 23.49 12.76 9.16
C SER A 150 23.76 11.34 9.63
N MET A 151 22.79 10.74 10.31
CA MET A 151 22.83 9.35 10.74
C MET A 151 21.45 8.78 10.91
N PHE A 152 21.33 7.47 10.84
CA PHE A 152 20.24 6.71 11.45
C PHE A 152 20.81 5.50 12.16
N GLU A 153 20.14 5.04 13.20
CA GLU A 153 20.51 3.89 14.00
C GLU A 153 19.28 3.09 14.34
N ILE A 154 19.33 1.80 14.11
CA ILE A 154 18.24 0.87 14.32
C ILE A 154 18.68 -0.17 15.33
N GLU A 155 17.87 -0.39 16.37
CA GLU A 155 17.99 -1.49 17.30
C GLU A 155 16.89 -2.49 17.06
N GLU A 156 17.27 -3.76 16.98
CA GLU A 156 16.34 -4.85 16.73
C GLU A 156 16.91 -6.17 17.32
N TYR A 157 16.08 -6.90 18.06
CA TYR A 157 16.49 -8.10 18.81
C TYR A 157 17.07 -9.21 17.92
N GLU A 158 16.48 -9.43 16.74
CA GLU A 158 16.88 -10.48 15.81
C GLU A 158 18.07 -10.09 14.94
N ALA A 159 18.49 -8.82 14.99
CA ALA A 159 19.54 -8.29 14.12
C ALA A 159 20.92 -8.89 14.44
N SER A 160 21.67 -9.18 13.38
CA SER A 160 23.02 -9.75 13.50
C SER A 160 24.01 -8.84 14.23
N TRP A 161 23.81 -7.50 14.20
CA TRP A 161 24.65 -6.54 14.91
C TRP A 161 24.39 -6.48 16.42
N ASN A 162 23.31 -7.10 16.90
CA ASN A 162 22.92 -7.13 18.33
C ASN A 162 23.35 -8.40 19.06
N THR A 163 24.21 -9.23 18.48
CA THR A 163 24.66 -10.49 19.12
C THR A 163 25.40 -10.30 20.44
N GLY A 164 26.01 -9.11 20.66
CA GLY A 164 26.70 -8.74 21.90
C GLY A 164 25.85 -7.89 22.86
N ALA A 165 24.61 -7.56 22.52
CA ALA A 165 23.79 -6.66 23.32
C ALA A 165 23.39 -7.28 24.66
N LYS A 166 23.33 -6.44 25.71
CA LYS A 166 22.76 -6.78 26.99
C LYS A 166 21.24 -6.51 26.93
N LEU A 167 20.45 -7.56 26.97
CA LEU A 167 19.01 -7.50 26.84
C LEU A 167 18.33 -7.92 28.13
N GLU A 168 17.20 -7.32 28.47
CA GLU A 168 16.33 -7.80 29.52
C GLU A 168 15.90 -9.25 29.22
N GLY A 169 15.98 -10.14 30.19
CA GLY A 169 15.75 -11.58 29.98
C GLY A 169 16.91 -12.35 29.34
N GLY A 170 18.02 -11.68 29.04
CA GLY A 170 19.24 -12.28 28.51
C GLY A 170 19.29 -12.38 27.00
N ASN A 171 20.51 -12.44 26.46
CA ASN A 171 20.77 -12.61 25.03
C ASN A 171 20.87 -14.12 24.70
N ARG A 172 19.84 -14.69 24.11
CA ARG A 172 19.69 -16.13 23.90
C ARG A 172 20.38 -16.66 22.64
N GLY A 173 20.96 -15.78 21.82
CA GLY A 173 21.72 -16.16 20.62
C GLY A 173 20.92 -16.64 19.41
N HIS A 174 19.64 -16.93 19.55
CA HIS A 174 18.77 -17.35 18.42
C HIS A 174 18.43 -16.14 17.56
N ARG A 175 18.92 -16.14 16.31
CA ARG A 175 18.69 -15.08 15.31
C ARG A 175 18.66 -15.64 13.91
N PRO A 176 17.84 -15.09 13.01
CA PRO A 176 17.96 -15.37 11.58
C PRO A 176 19.27 -14.78 11.05
N THR A 177 19.78 -15.36 9.99
CA THR A 177 20.87 -14.74 9.23
C THR A 177 20.32 -13.66 8.29
N VAL A 178 21.20 -12.82 7.73
CA VAL A 178 20.82 -11.90 6.65
C VAL A 178 20.20 -12.71 5.50
N LYS A 179 19.03 -12.31 5.02
CA LYS A 179 18.18 -13.04 4.06
C LYS A 179 17.72 -14.45 4.51
N GLY A 180 17.85 -14.75 5.78
CA GLY A 180 17.51 -16.06 6.35
C GLY A 180 16.27 -16.06 7.24
N GLY A 181 15.43 -14.99 7.19
CA GLY A 181 14.27 -14.83 8.04
C GLY A 181 13.00 -15.52 7.56
N TYR A 182 12.99 -16.20 6.41
CA TYR A 182 11.77 -16.79 5.88
C TYR A 182 11.38 -18.08 6.62
N PHE A 183 10.28 -18.02 7.35
CA PHE A 183 9.65 -19.15 8.05
C PHE A 183 10.46 -19.84 9.16
N PRO A 184 11.34 -19.19 9.93
CA PRO A 184 11.95 -19.88 11.06
C PRO A 184 10.90 -20.14 12.15
N VAL A 185 11.07 -21.22 12.87
CA VAL A 185 10.23 -21.47 14.06
C VAL A 185 10.77 -20.66 15.25
N PRO A 186 9.92 -20.31 16.22
CA PRO A 186 10.39 -19.77 17.50
C PRO A 186 11.41 -20.71 18.18
N PRO A 187 12.43 -20.22 18.89
CA PRO A 187 12.64 -18.83 19.30
C PRO A 187 13.42 -17.96 18.31
N VAL A 188 13.79 -18.46 17.11
CA VAL A 188 14.45 -17.65 16.07
C VAL A 188 13.51 -16.56 15.60
N ASP A 189 12.25 -16.90 15.30
CA ASP A 189 11.16 -15.95 15.10
C ASP A 189 10.69 -15.42 16.47
N SER A 190 11.10 -14.24 16.85
CA SER A 190 10.75 -13.63 18.14
C SER A 190 9.43 -12.84 18.12
N THR A 191 8.81 -12.67 16.96
CA THR A 191 7.64 -11.82 16.76
C THR A 191 6.34 -12.59 16.51
N GLN A 192 6.36 -13.93 16.64
CA GLN A 192 5.21 -14.81 16.42
C GLN A 192 3.96 -14.39 17.22
N ASP A 193 4.10 -14.18 18.53
CA ASP A 193 2.95 -13.85 19.40
C ASP A 193 2.40 -12.46 19.10
N MET A 194 3.27 -11.52 18.74
CA MET A 194 2.86 -10.16 18.33
C MET A 194 2.03 -10.19 17.05
N ARG A 195 2.44 -10.95 16.03
CA ARG A 195 1.64 -11.14 14.81
C ARG A 195 0.32 -11.86 15.11
N ALA A 196 0.32 -12.83 16.03
CA ALA A 196 -0.90 -13.51 16.44
C ALA A 196 -1.90 -12.55 17.08
N GLU A 197 -1.45 -11.62 17.93
CA GLU A 197 -2.29 -10.57 18.48
C GLU A 197 -2.82 -9.61 17.41
N MET A 198 -1.95 -9.17 16.49
CA MET A 198 -2.38 -8.36 15.33
C MET A 198 -3.48 -9.06 14.53
N ALA A 199 -3.33 -10.36 14.26
CA ALA A 199 -4.30 -11.16 13.52
C ALA A 199 -5.66 -11.24 14.24
N LEU A 200 -5.66 -11.52 15.54
CA LEU A 200 -6.89 -11.58 16.34
C LEU A 200 -7.62 -10.23 16.39
N ILE A 201 -6.88 -9.14 16.50
CA ILE A 201 -7.46 -7.78 16.47
C ILE A 201 -8.03 -7.48 15.10
N LEU A 202 -7.33 -7.80 14.01
CA LEU A 202 -7.85 -7.62 12.64
C LEU A 202 -9.15 -8.40 12.44
N GLU A 203 -9.21 -9.65 12.86
CA GLU A 203 -10.44 -10.46 12.79
C GLU A 203 -11.58 -9.87 13.63
N SER A 204 -11.27 -9.34 14.82
CA SER A 204 -12.28 -8.72 15.70
C SER A 204 -12.94 -7.49 15.08
N ILE A 205 -12.24 -6.76 14.21
CA ILE A 205 -12.76 -5.60 13.47
C ILE A 205 -13.27 -5.96 12.06
N GLY A 206 -13.41 -7.27 11.78
CA GLY A 206 -14.02 -7.78 10.55
C GLY A 206 -13.08 -7.93 9.35
N ILE A 207 -11.76 -7.96 9.55
CA ILE A 207 -10.77 -8.19 8.50
C ILE A 207 -10.24 -9.63 8.61
N PRO A 208 -10.68 -10.57 7.74
CA PRO A 208 -10.24 -11.95 7.82
C PRO A 208 -8.75 -12.10 7.52
N VAL A 209 -8.01 -12.76 8.41
CA VAL A 209 -6.60 -13.08 8.24
C VAL A 209 -6.46 -14.49 7.68
N GLU A 210 -5.63 -14.68 6.67
CA GLU A 210 -5.38 -15.99 6.03
C GLU A 210 -4.06 -16.61 6.48
N VAL A 211 -3.04 -15.78 6.68
CA VAL A 211 -1.68 -16.23 7.04
C VAL A 211 -0.89 -15.09 7.67
N PHE A 212 0.08 -15.42 8.52
CA PHE A 212 1.11 -14.49 8.95
C PHE A 212 2.42 -15.26 9.21
N HIS A 213 3.53 -14.61 8.96
CA HIS A 213 4.86 -15.21 9.11
C HIS A 213 5.96 -14.17 9.22
N HIS A 214 7.15 -14.63 9.62
CA HIS A 214 8.37 -13.85 9.47
C HIS A 214 8.81 -13.86 8.00
N GLU A 215 9.27 -12.72 7.50
CA GLU A 215 9.71 -12.54 6.13
C GLU A 215 11.24 -12.71 5.96
N VAL A 216 11.72 -12.56 4.71
CA VAL A 216 13.08 -12.93 4.30
C VAL A 216 14.17 -12.11 4.99
N ALA A 217 13.96 -10.81 5.24
CA ALA A 217 14.94 -10.01 5.95
C ALA A 217 15.10 -10.48 7.40
N GLY A 218 16.36 -10.68 7.80
CA GLY A 218 16.67 -11.30 9.10
C GLY A 218 16.44 -10.43 10.33
N ALA A 219 16.17 -9.12 10.15
CA ALA A 219 16.02 -8.19 11.26
C ALA A 219 14.58 -7.68 11.36
N GLY A 220 13.67 -8.49 11.88
CA GLY A 220 12.31 -8.09 12.28
C GLY A 220 11.34 -7.83 11.12
N GLN A 221 11.51 -8.47 9.95
CA GLN A 221 10.56 -8.35 8.85
C GLN A 221 9.41 -9.33 8.98
N ASN A 222 8.19 -8.83 8.73
CA ASN A 222 6.95 -9.57 8.94
C ASN A 222 5.97 -9.32 7.80
N GLU A 223 5.04 -10.28 7.62
CA GLU A 223 3.90 -10.18 6.72
C GLU A 223 2.64 -10.73 7.39
N ILE A 224 1.50 -10.06 7.13
CA ILE A 224 0.17 -10.54 7.48
C ILE A 224 -0.68 -10.53 6.22
N GLY A 225 -0.98 -11.72 5.70
CA GLY A 225 -1.86 -11.92 4.57
C GLY A 225 -3.31 -11.92 5.02
N THR A 226 -4.13 -11.08 4.41
CA THR A 226 -5.56 -10.97 4.67
C THR A 226 -6.35 -11.28 3.42
N LYS A 227 -7.61 -11.71 3.58
CA LYS A 227 -8.48 -12.07 2.46
C LYS A 227 -8.61 -10.90 1.48
N PHE A 228 -8.71 -11.25 0.18
CA PHE A 228 -9.03 -10.27 -0.86
C PHE A 228 -10.43 -9.68 -0.70
N SER A 229 -10.64 -8.47 -1.17
CA SER A 229 -11.95 -7.81 -1.25
C SER A 229 -12.02 -6.85 -2.44
N THR A 230 -13.13 -6.14 -2.58
CA THR A 230 -13.31 -5.11 -3.62
C THR A 230 -12.35 -3.95 -3.39
N LEU A 231 -12.08 -3.16 -4.43
CA LEU A 231 -11.03 -2.14 -4.43
C LEU A 231 -11.14 -1.18 -3.23
N VAL A 232 -12.29 -0.56 -3.02
CA VAL A 232 -12.47 0.42 -1.94
C VAL A 232 -12.37 -0.24 -0.57
N GLU A 233 -13.09 -1.34 -0.35
CA GLU A 233 -13.06 -2.06 0.92
C GLU A 233 -11.66 -2.56 1.25
N ARG A 234 -10.94 -3.07 0.24
CA ARG A 234 -9.58 -3.57 0.46
C ARG A 234 -8.58 -2.46 0.78
N ALA A 235 -8.76 -1.27 0.21
CA ALA A 235 -7.97 -0.09 0.55
C ALA A 235 -8.28 0.37 2.00
N ASP A 236 -9.54 0.42 2.40
CA ASP A 236 -9.95 0.67 3.79
C ASP A 236 -9.28 -0.33 4.75
N TRP A 237 -9.30 -1.64 4.41
CA TRP A 237 -8.68 -2.68 5.23
C TRP A 237 -7.16 -2.55 5.30
N THR A 238 -6.51 -2.09 4.24
CA THR A 238 -5.06 -1.87 4.22
C THR A 238 -4.66 -0.76 5.19
N GLN A 239 -5.42 0.32 5.27
CA GLN A 239 -5.20 1.37 6.26
C GLN A 239 -5.39 0.85 7.70
N ARG A 240 -6.44 0.10 7.94
CA ARG A 240 -6.70 -0.53 9.24
C ARG A 240 -5.62 -1.53 9.65
N LEU A 241 -5.11 -2.32 8.69
CA LEU A 241 -3.99 -3.23 8.94
C LEU A 241 -2.75 -2.45 9.42
N LYS A 242 -2.40 -1.36 8.74
CA LYS A 242 -1.28 -0.50 9.16
C LYS A 242 -1.51 0.06 10.56
N TYR A 243 -2.71 0.53 10.84
CA TYR A 243 -3.09 1.06 12.16
C TYR A 243 -2.94 0.01 13.26
N VAL A 244 -3.42 -1.21 13.04
CA VAL A 244 -3.29 -2.33 13.99
C VAL A 244 -1.83 -2.68 14.21
N VAL A 245 -1.03 -2.80 13.15
CA VAL A 245 0.40 -3.12 13.23
C VAL A 245 1.14 -2.09 14.09
N TRP A 246 0.92 -0.78 13.85
CA TRP A 246 1.58 0.28 14.62
C TRP A 246 1.19 0.25 16.11
N ASN A 247 -0.09 0.08 16.39
CA ASN A 247 -0.58 0.12 17.79
C ASN A 247 -0.19 -1.13 18.58
N VAL A 248 -0.23 -2.32 17.99
CA VAL A 248 0.25 -3.54 18.66
C VAL A 248 1.75 -3.46 18.89
N ALA A 249 2.55 -3.06 17.90
CA ALA A 249 3.99 -2.88 18.11
C ALA A 249 4.27 -1.89 19.27
N ASN A 250 3.55 -0.76 19.30
CA ASN A 250 3.68 0.21 20.38
C ASN A 250 3.31 -0.37 21.76
N ALA A 251 2.26 -1.20 21.83
CA ALA A 251 1.86 -1.87 23.07
C ALA A 251 2.94 -2.84 23.61
N TYR A 252 3.75 -3.41 22.72
CA TYR A 252 4.91 -4.24 23.06
C TYR A 252 6.19 -3.42 23.33
N GLY A 253 6.12 -2.09 23.36
CA GLY A 253 7.29 -1.22 23.53
C GLY A 253 8.23 -1.21 22.33
N LYS A 254 7.72 -1.58 21.15
CA LYS A 254 8.44 -1.61 19.87
C LYS A 254 7.88 -0.59 18.89
N THR A 255 8.48 -0.49 17.73
CA THR A 255 7.99 0.37 16.65
C THR A 255 7.93 -0.41 15.34
N ALA A 256 6.94 -0.14 14.51
CA ALA A 256 6.78 -0.76 13.21
C ALA A 256 6.90 0.28 12.09
N THR A 257 7.43 -0.13 10.94
CA THR A 257 7.54 0.71 9.75
C THR A 257 7.17 -0.04 8.48
N PHE A 258 6.47 0.65 7.61
CA PHE A 258 6.18 0.22 6.24
C PHE A 258 7.15 0.83 5.21
N MET A 259 8.29 1.35 5.65
CA MET A 259 9.35 1.81 4.73
C MET A 259 9.80 0.67 3.82
N PRO A 260 9.90 0.89 2.49
CA PRO A 260 10.29 -0.16 1.55
C PRO A 260 11.72 -0.68 1.77
N LYS A 261 12.63 0.16 2.24
CA LYS A 261 14.04 -0.20 2.45
C LYS A 261 14.63 0.50 3.68
N PRO A 262 14.28 0.06 4.90
CA PRO A 262 14.84 0.64 6.12
C PRO A 262 16.26 0.16 6.43
N LEU A 263 16.65 -1.02 5.94
CA LEU A 263 17.94 -1.65 6.24
C LEU A 263 18.82 -1.75 5.00
N VAL A 264 20.11 -1.49 5.18
CA VAL A 264 21.16 -1.70 4.15
C VAL A 264 21.58 -3.17 4.17
N GLY A 265 21.75 -3.78 2.99
CA GLY A 265 22.32 -5.12 2.87
C GLY A 265 21.37 -6.29 3.13
N ASP A 266 20.12 -6.04 3.46
CA ASP A 266 19.09 -7.08 3.59
C ASP A 266 17.90 -6.80 2.66
N ASN A 267 16.90 -7.67 2.59
CA ASN A 267 15.71 -7.47 1.75
C ASN A 267 14.89 -6.26 2.20
N GLY A 268 14.18 -5.63 1.27
CA GLY A 268 13.20 -4.59 1.53
C GLY A 268 11.78 -5.15 1.61
N SER A 269 10.83 -4.29 1.96
CA SER A 269 9.39 -4.61 2.04
C SER A 269 8.67 -4.31 0.74
N GLY A 270 7.97 -5.31 0.20
CA GLY A 270 7.03 -5.19 -0.90
C GLY A 270 5.60 -5.06 -0.42
N MET A 271 4.73 -4.66 -1.33
CA MET A 271 3.29 -4.86 -1.22
C MET A 271 2.84 -5.44 -2.55
N HIS A 272 2.97 -6.76 -2.68
CA HIS A 272 2.51 -7.44 -3.87
C HIS A 272 0.98 -7.33 -3.97
N VAL A 273 0.47 -6.97 -5.13
CA VAL A 273 -0.96 -6.72 -5.31
C VAL A 273 -1.57 -7.76 -6.23
N HIS A 274 -2.26 -8.72 -5.66
CA HIS A 274 -3.09 -9.67 -6.40
C HIS A 274 -4.35 -8.99 -6.91
N GLN A 275 -4.73 -9.27 -8.15
CA GLN A 275 -5.85 -8.62 -8.83
C GLN A 275 -6.62 -9.60 -9.71
N SER A 276 -7.93 -9.44 -9.77
CA SER A 276 -8.80 -10.06 -10.76
C SER A 276 -10.02 -9.21 -11.04
N VAL A 277 -10.56 -9.29 -12.25
CA VAL A 277 -11.79 -8.60 -12.66
C VAL A 277 -12.87 -9.62 -12.98
N TRP A 278 -14.08 -9.34 -12.53
CA TRP A 278 -15.24 -10.23 -12.65
C TRP A 278 -16.40 -9.52 -13.34
N LYS A 279 -17.27 -10.30 -13.95
CA LYS A 279 -18.53 -9.84 -14.52
C LYS A 279 -19.59 -10.93 -14.40
N ASP A 280 -20.79 -10.57 -13.92
CA ASP A 280 -21.91 -11.50 -13.71
C ASP A 280 -21.51 -12.77 -12.93
N GLY A 281 -20.68 -12.59 -11.88
CA GLY A 281 -20.18 -13.66 -11.01
C GLY A 281 -19.13 -14.58 -11.67
N LYS A 282 -18.59 -14.23 -12.85
CA LYS A 282 -17.56 -14.97 -13.56
C LYS A 282 -16.23 -14.23 -13.53
N ASN A 283 -15.16 -14.98 -13.23
CA ASN A 283 -13.81 -14.45 -13.29
C ASN A 283 -13.36 -14.28 -14.75
N LEU A 284 -13.17 -13.03 -15.18
CA LEU A 284 -12.75 -12.71 -16.55
C LEU A 284 -11.29 -13.06 -16.84
N PHE A 285 -10.49 -13.36 -15.82
CA PHE A 285 -9.09 -13.76 -15.98
C PHE A 285 -8.91 -15.24 -16.33
N ALA A 286 -9.93 -16.07 -16.05
CA ALA A 286 -9.89 -17.49 -16.35
C ALA A 286 -10.10 -17.76 -17.84
N GLY A 287 -9.25 -18.62 -18.43
CA GLY A 287 -9.31 -19.03 -19.84
C GLY A 287 -8.42 -20.22 -20.11
N ASP A 288 -8.22 -20.51 -21.40
CA ASP A 288 -7.47 -21.67 -21.90
C ASP A 288 -6.05 -21.30 -22.41
N GLY A 289 -5.65 -20.03 -22.28
CA GLY A 289 -4.35 -19.54 -22.72
C GLY A 289 -3.21 -19.84 -21.73
N TYR A 290 -2.11 -19.11 -21.88
CA TYR A 290 -0.92 -19.26 -21.02
C TYR A 290 -1.28 -19.22 -19.53
N ALA A 291 -0.82 -20.22 -18.79
CA ALA A 291 -1.10 -20.39 -17.34
C ALA A 291 -2.60 -20.43 -16.97
N GLY A 292 -3.49 -20.76 -17.92
CA GLY A 292 -4.93 -20.77 -17.72
C GLY A 292 -5.55 -19.38 -17.68
N LEU A 293 -4.92 -18.39 -18.30
CA LEU A 293 -5.44 -17.04 -18.45
C LEU A 293 -6.26 -16.90 -19.75
N SER A 294 -7.21 -15.99 -19.69
CA SER A 294 -7.93 -15.47 -20.86
C SER A 294 -7.13 -14.40 -21.58
N ASP A 295 -7.54 -14.06 -22.82
CA ASP A 295 -7.03 -12.88 -23.53
C ASP A 295 -7.28 -11.59 -22.75
N TYR A 296 -8.41 -11.51 -22.04
CA TYR A 296 -8.71 -10.38 -21.16
C TYR A 296 -7.59 -10.18 -20.11
N ALA A 297 -7.15 -11.24 -19.44
CA ALA A 297 -6.09 -11.18 -18.46
C ALA A 297 -4.73 -10.82 -19.09
N LEU A 298 -4.43 -11.33 -20.27
CA LEU A 298 -3.20 -10.97 -21.01
C LEU A 298 -3.20 -9.49 -21.39
N TYR A 299 -4.30 -8.96 -21.90
CA TYR A 299 -4.43 -7.52 -22.19
C TYR A 299 -4.34 -6.67 -20.92
N TYR A 300 -4.92 -7.13 -19.82
CA TYR A 300 -4.80 -6.46 -18.52
C TYR A 300 -3.34 -6.37 -18.07
N ILE A 301 -2.57 -7.44 -18.17
CA ILE A 301 -1.12 -7.47 -17.93
C ILE A 301 -0.41 -6.50 -18.88
N GLY A 302 -0.76 -6.51 -20.15
CA GLY A 302 -0.20 -5.63 -21.18
C GLY A 302 -0.37 -4.16 -20.83
N GLY A 303 -1.53 -3.77 -20.33
CA GLY A 303 -1.80 -2.41 -19.83
C GLY A 303 -0.92 -2.02 -18.65
N ILE A 304 -0.79 -2.90 -17.65
CA ILE A 304 0.07 -2.64 -16.50
C ILE A 304 1.53 -2.48 -16.93
N ILE A 305 2.05 -3.36 -17.78
CA ILE A 305 3.44 -3.28 -18.27
C ILE A 305 3.68 -2.01 -19.08
N LYS A 306 2.75 -1.65 -19.96
CA LYS A 306 2.83 -0.43 -20.78
C LYS A 306 2.96 0.82 -19.92
N HIS A 307 2.14 0.93 -18.87
CA HIS A 307 2.06 2.10 -17.99
C HIS A 307 2.95 1.98 -16.72
N ALA A 308 3.74 0.92 -16.59
CA ALA A 308 4.46 0.59 -15.34
C ALA A 308 5.33 1.74 -14.82
N ARG A 309 6.00 2.49 -15.69
CA ARG A 309 6.86 3.61 -15.28
C ARG A 309 6.05 4.80 -14.74
N ALA A 310 4.90 5.10 -15.33
CA ALA A 310 3.96 6.08 -14.79
C ALA A 310 3.34 5.59 -13.47
N LEU A 311 2.97 4.30 -13.42
CA LEU A 311 2.46 3.66 -12.22
C LEU A 311 3.45 3.73 -11.06
N ASN A 312 4.76 3.64 -11.29
CA ASN A 312 5.77 3.70 -10.24
C ASN A 312 5.66 4.98 -9.38
N ALA A 313 5.25 6.10 -9.93
CA ALA A 313 5.02 7.32 -9.14
C ALA A 313 3.99 7.11 -8.02
N ILE A 314 3.01 6.24 -8.24
CA ILE A 314 1.89 5.95 -7.33
C ILE A 314 2.13 4.67 -6.53
N THR A 315 2.66 3.64 -7.16
CA THR A 315 2.92 2.33 -6.53
C THR A 315 4.20 2.29 -5.69
N ASN A 316 5.15 3.18 -6.00
CA ASN A 316 6.45 3.31 -5.35
C ASN A 316 6.73 4.80 -5.04
N PRO A 317 5.97 5.40 -4.10
CA PRO A 317 5.80 6.86 -4.02
C PRO A 317 6.86 7.58 -3.19
N SER A 318 7.93 6.92 -2.78
CA SER A 318 8.95 7.52 -1.94
C SER A 318 10.35 7.41 -2.56
N THR A 319 11.27 8.30 -2.17
CA THR A 319 12.68 8.18 -2.54
C THR A 319 13.28 6.88 -1.99
N ASN A 320 12.75 6.35 -0.89
CA ASN A 320 13.16 5.08 -0.30
C ASN A 320 12.66 3.86 -1.11
N SER A 321 11.56 3.98 -1.85
CA SER A 321 11.04 2.93 -2.74
C SER A 321 12.09 2.43 -3.74
N TYR A 322 12.90 3.33 -4.27
CA TYR A 322 13.91 3.02 -5.28
C TYR A 322 15.22 2.48 -4.71
N LYS A 323 15.37 2.48 -3.39
CA LYS A 323 16.41 1.72 -2.69
C LYS A 323 16.02 0.24 -2.53
N ARG A 324 14.70 -0.09 -2.58
CA ARG A 324 14.20 -1.46 -2.69
C ARG A 324 14.27 -1.97 -4.13
N LEU A 325 13.85 -1.18 -5.12
CA LEU A 325 13.81 -1.56 -6.53
C LEU A 325 15.20 -1.60 -7.18
N VAL A 326 16.07 -2.45 -6.62
CA VAL A 326 17.43 -2.70 -7.10
C VAL A 326 17.64 -4.21 -7.29
N PRO A 327 18.48 -4.63 -8.26
CA PRO A 327 18.78 -6.05 -8.44
C PRO A 327 19.42 -6.70 -7.21
N GLY A 328 19.16 -8.00 -6.99
CA GLY A 328 19.84 -8.80 -5.96
C GLY A 328 19.15 -8.88 -4.59
N PHE A 329 17.99 -8.23 -4.39
CA PHE A 329 17.22 -8.25 -3.14
C PHE A 329 15.76 -8.69 -3.35
N GLU A 330 15.53 -9.61 -4.26
CA GLU A 330 14.21 -10.17 -4.60
C GLU A 330 13.16 -9.13 -5.08
N ALA A 331 13.60 -7.92 -5.37
CA ALA A 331 12.73 -6.89 -5.94
C ALA A 331 12.62 -7.03 -7.46
N PRO A 332 11.42 -7.03 -8.05
CA PRO A 332 11.20 -7.23 -9.47
C PRO A 332 11.44 -5.94 -10.24
N VAL A 333 12.62 -5.78 -10.81
CA VAL A 333 12.99 -4.58 -11.59
C VAL A 333 12.69 -4.69 -13.08
N LYS A 334 12.55 -5.91 -13.62
CA LYS A 334 12.30 -6.16 -15.03
C LYS A 334 10.80 -6.21 -15.35
N LEU A 335 10.36 -5.41 -16.30
CA LEU A 335 8.98 -5.34 -16.77
C LEU A 335 8.65 -6.52 -17.67
N ALA A 336 8.35 -7.64 -17.07
CA ALA A 336 7.98 -8.89 -17.72
C ALA A 336 6.88 -9.58 -16.92
N TYR A 337 6.23 -10.57 -17.50
CA TYR A 337 5.28 -11.43 -16.81
C TYR A 337 5.67 -12.90 -16.94
N SER A 338 5.29 -13.69 -15.95
CA SER A 338 5.55 -15.14 -15.96
C SER A 338 4.65 -15.90 -14.99
N ALA A 339 4.33 -17.14 -15.36
CA ALA A 339 3.80 -18.12 -14.42
C ALA A 339 4.96 -18.71 -13.59
N LYS A 340 4.79 -18.78 -12.27
CA LYS A 340 5.73 -19.40 -11.32
C LYS A 340 7.07 -18.68 -11.11
N ASN A 341 7.47 -17.77 -11.97
CA ASN A 341 8.76 -17.08 -11.88
C ASN A 341 8.63 -15.79 -11.03
N ARG A 342 9.26 -15.77 -9.86
CA ARG A 342 9.23 -14.65 -8.91
C ARG A 342 10.12 -13.47 -9.30
N SER A 343 10.99 -13.63 -10.31
CA SER A 343 11.84 -12.52 -10.81
C SER A 343 11.09 -11.56 -11.75
N ALA A 344 9.92 -11.96 -12.26
CA ALA A 344 9.08 -11.12 -13.11
C ALA A 344 8.28 -10.10 -12.28
N SER A 345 8.08 -8.89 -12.81
CA SER A 345 7.29 -7.84 -12.17
C SER A 345 5.79 -8.14 -12.10
N ILE A 346 5.29 -8.95 -13.02
CA ILE A 346 3.94 -9.50 -12.99
C ILE A 346 4.03 -11.04 -12.93
N ARG A 347 3.55 -11.60 -11.84
CA ARG A 347 3.51 -13.04 -11.64
C ARG A 347 2.07 -13.56 -11.77
N ILE A 348 1.93 -14.75 -12.34
CA ILE A 348 0.66 -15.47 -12.40
C ILE A 348 0.75 -16.63 -11.40
N PRO A 349 0.12 -16.52 -10.21
CA PRO A 349 0.14 -17.59 -9.24
C PRO A 349 -0.55 -18.86 -9.78
N PHE A 350 0.02 -20.01 -9.48
CA PHE A 350 -0.65 -21.27 -9.79
C PHE A 350 -1.87 -21.48 -8.89
N VAL A 351 -3.02 -21.73 -9.50
CA VAL A 351 -4.25 -22.14 -8.80
C VAL A 351 -4.97 -23.20 -9.62
N ALA A 352 -5.47 -24.24 -8.95
CA ALA A 352 -6.21 -25.31 -9.62
C ALA A 352 -7.63 -24.83 -10.02
N ASN A 353 -8.28 -24.04 -9.14
CA ASN A 353 -9.64 -23.57 -9.37
C ASN A 353 -9.64 -22.32 -10.29
N PRO A 354 -10.35 -22.35 -11.45
CA PRO A 354 -10.47 -21.18 -12.33
C PRO A 354 -10.98 -19.91 -11.64
N LYS A 355 -11.82 -20.04 -10.61
CA LYS A 355 -12.28 -18.89 -9.82
C LYS A 355 -11.15 -18.14 -9.10
N GLY A 356 -10.04 -18.81 -8.83
CA GLY A 356 -8.87 -18.22 -8.20
C GLY A 356 -7.87 -17.58 -9.16
N ARG A 357 -8.13 -17.59 -10.48
CA ARG A 357 -7.22 -16.97 -11.48
C ARG A 357 -7.04 -15.49 -11.19
N ARG A 358 -5.79 -15.07 -11.11
CA ARG A 358 -5.41 -13.70 -10.78
C ARG A 358 -4.01 -13.38 -11.29
N VAL A 359 -3.68 -12.13 -11.33
CA VAL A 359 -2.33 -11.64 -11.60
C VAL A 359 -1.79 -10.93 -10.35
N GLU A 360 -0.49 -10.95 -10.16
CA GLU A 360 0.20 -10.36 -9.03
C GLU A 360 1.19 -9.31 -9.53
N ALA A 361 0.92 -8.04 -9.28
CA ALA A 361 1.90 -6.97 -9.50
C ALA A 361 2.86 -6.93 -8.31
N ARG A 362 4.17 -7.11 -8.54
CA ARG A 362 5.17 -7.30 -7.50
C ARG A 362 6.03 -6.09 -7.21
N PHE A 363 6.00 -5.06 -8.08
CA PHE A 363 6.78 -3.84 -7.86
C PHE A 363 6.20 -2.87 -6.83
N PRO A 364 4.88 -2.81 -6.54
CA PRO A 364 4.36 -1.92 -5.52
C PRO A 364 5.01 -2.16 -4.15
N ASP A 365 5.05 -1.12 -3.33
CA ASP A 365 5.53 -1.19 -1.94
C ASP A 365 4.52 -0.60 -0.94
N PRO A 366 4.67 -0.90 0.36
CA PRO A 366 3.66 -0.55 1.35
C PRO A 366 3.62 0.95 1.73
N MET A 367 4.51 1.80 1.19
CA MET A 367 4.37 3.25 1.28
C MET A 367 3.29 3.80 0.34
N ALA A 368 2.86 3.01 -0.64
CA ALA A 368 1.80 3.43 -1.54
C ALA A 368 0.50 3.74 -0.79
N ASN A 369 -0.17 4.81 -1.21
CA ASN A 369 -1.55 5.06 -0.83
C ASN A 369 -2.43 3.96 -1.45
N PRO A 370 -3.10 3.11 -0.65
CA PRO A 370 -3.77 1.94 -1.19
C PRO A 370 -4.91 2.29 -2.16
N TYR A 371 -5.64 3.38 -1.90
CA TYR A 371 -6.71 3.83 -2.78
C TYR A 371 -6.18 4.23 -4.15
N LEU A 372 -5.10 5.03 -4.18
CA LEU A 372 -4.48 5.48 -5.44
C LEU A 372 -3.79 4.33 -6.16
N CYS A 373 -3.07 3.47 -5.42
CA CYS A 373 -2.33 2.34 -5.96
C CYS A 373 -3.26 1.36 -6.68
N PHE A 374 -4.32 0.91 -6.00
CA PHE A 374 -5.25 -0.06 -6.58
C PHE A 374 -6.05 0.54 -7.73
N SER A 375 -6.45 1.81 -7.62
CA SER A 375 -7.13 2.53 -8.70
C SER A 375 -6.25 2.67 -9.94
N ALA A 376 -4.99 3.06 -9.78
CA ALA A 376 -4.06 3.22 -10.88
C ALA A 376 -3.76 1.88 -11.59
N LEU A 377 -3.56 0.80 -10.81
CA LEU A 377 -3.39 -0.54 -11.37
C LEU A 377 -4.63 -1.01 -12.14
N LEU A 378 -5.82 -0.79 -11.60
CA LEU A 378 -7.08 -1.10 -12.30
C LEU A 378 -7.20 -0.33 -13.60
N MET A 379 -6.98 0.99 -13.57
CA MET A 379 -7.09 1.83 -14.76
C MET A 379 -6.09 1.45 -15.86
N ALA A 380 -4.85 1.11 -15.48
CA ALA A 380 -3.84 0.60 -16.40
C ALA A 380 -4.25 -0.74 -17.04
N GLY A 381 -4.75 -1.65 -16.23
CA GLY A 381 -5.25 -2.95 -16.72
C GLY A 381 -6.45 -2.79 -17.65
N LEU A 382 -7.42 -1.94 -17.32
CA LEU A 382 -8.60 -1.67 -18.15
C LEU A 382 -8.21 -0.98 -19.47
N ASP A 383 -7.22 -0.07 -19.47
CA ASP A 383 -6.68 0.50 -20.71
C ASP A 383 -6.09 -0.59 -21.62
N GLY A 384 -5.38 -1.54 -21.01
CA GLY A 384 -4.86 -2.70 -21.73
C GLY A 384 -5.94 -3.55 -22.38
N VAL A 385 -7.01 -3.83 -21.65
CA VAL A 385 -8.15 -4.61 -22.14
C VAL A 385 -8.87 -3.89 -23.29
N GLU A 386 -9.20 -2.61 -23.10
CA GLU A 386 -9.92 -1.82 -24.09
C GLU A 386 -9.15 -1.67 -25.39
N ASN A 387 -7.83 -1.44 -25.30
CA ASN A 387 -6.95 -1.26 -26.45
C ASN A 387 -6.28 -2.56 -26.93
N LYS A 388 -6.63 -3.71 -26.33
CA LYS A 388 -6.07 -5.04 -26.68
C LYS A 388 -4.53 -5.05 -26.66
N ILE A 389 -3.93 -4.49 -25.62
CA ILE A 389 -2.48 -4.38 -25.49
C ILE A 389 -1.93 -5.74 -25.03
N HIS A 390 -1.32 -6.47 -25.94
CA HIS A 390 -0.70 -7.75 -25.62
C HIS A 390 0.67 -7.52 -24.92
N PRO A 391 1.00 -8.23 -23.83
CA PRO A 391 2.24 -8.02 -23.06
C PRO A 391 3.49 -8.60 -23.74
N GLY A 392 3.39 -9.21 -24.89
CA GLY A 392 4.47 -9.97 -25.53
C GLY A 392 4.58 -11.40 -25.01
N GLU A 393 5.75 -12.01 -25.17
CA GLU A 393 6.03 -13.37 -24.70
C GLU A 393 6.30 -13.39 -23.19
N ALA A 394 5.84 -14.46 -22.53
CA ALA A 394 6.10 -14.68 -21.11
C ALA A 394 7.58 -14.98 -20.85
N ALA A 395 8.15 -14.42 -19.80
CA ALA A 395 9.52 -14.71 -19.40
C ALA A 395 9.66 -16.14 -18.88
N THR A 396 10.60 -16.90 -19.46
CA THR A 396 10.88 -18.29 -19.07
C THR A 396 12.19 -18.45 -18.31
N LYS A 397 13.07 -17.43 -18.34
CA LYS A 397 14.38 -17.40 -17.70
C LYS A 397 14.33 -16.68 -16.35
N ASP A 398 15.29 -16.95 -15.49
CA ASP A 398 15.55 -16.14 -14.30
C ASP A 398 16.03 -14.75 -14.73
N LEU A 399 15.20 -13.74 -14.45
CA LEU A 399 15.47 -12.35 -14.85
C LEU A 399 16.51 -11.64 -13.96
N TYR A 400 16.92 -12.25 -12.85
CA TYR A 400 17.99 -11.72 -12.01
C TYR A 400 19.39 -12.02 -12.56
N HIS A 401 19.52 -13.05 -13.40
CA HIS A 401 20.81 -13.56 -13.91
C HIS A 401 20.81 -13.66 -15.44
N LEU A 402 20.26 -12.67 -16.14
CA LEU A 402 20.30 -12.62 -17.61
C LEU A 402 21.69 -12.26 -18.10
N PRO A 403 22.14 -12.82 -19.26
CA PRO A 403 23.30 -12.30 -19.98
C PRO A 403 23.13 -10.81 -20.30
N PRO A 404 24.19 -9.98 -20.28
CA PRO A 404 24.08 -8.53 -20.49
C PRO A 404 23.33 -8.12 -21.75
N GLU A 405 23.50 -8.87 -22.85
CA GLU A 405 22.83 -8.61 -24.12
C GLU A 405 21.30 -8.83 -24.04
N GLU A 406 20.87 -9.86 -23.33
CA GLU A 406 19.44 -10.14 -23.08
C GLU A 406 18.88 -9.17 -22.03
N ASP A 407 19.67 -8.87 -20.99
CA ASP A 407 19.27 -7.97 -19.92
C ASP A 407 18.92 -6.56 -20.45
N ALA A 408 19.69 -6.06 -21.40
CA ALA A 408 19.49 -4.76 -22.04
C ALA A 408 18.17 -4.66 -22.85
N LEU A 409 17.63 -5.78 -23.28
CA LEU A 409 16.38 -5.83 -24.07
C LEU A 409 15.11 -5.82 -23.22
N VAL A 410 15.19 -6.15 -21.94
CA VAL A 410 14.02 -6.20 -21.05
C VAL A 410 13.83 -4.84 -20.38
N PRO A 411 12.69 -4.15 -20.61
CA PRO A 411 12.40 -2.88 -19.97
C PRO A 411 12.44 -2.99 -18.44
N THR A 412 12.80 -1.89 -17.79
CA THR A 412 12.87 -1.83 -16.32
C THR A 412 11.87 -0.83 -15.74
N VAL A 413 11.49 -1.03 -14.48
CA VAL A 413 10.84 -0.01 -13.64
C VAL A 413 11.73 1.24 -13.54
N CYS A 414 11.19 2.34 -13.02
CA CYS A 414 11.97 3.54 -12.76
C CYS A 414 13.05 3.30 -11.69
N HIS A 415 14.13 4.08 -11.76
CA HIS A 415 15.24 4.00 -10.83
C HIS A 415 15.23 5.10 -9.76
N SER A 416 14.32 6.06 -9.89
CA SER A 416 14.15 7.17 -8.95
C SER A 416 12.73 7.72 -8.97
N LEU A 417 12.35 8.39 -7.89
CA LEU A 417 11.00 8.98 -7.78
C LEU A 417 10.78 10.08 -8.82
N ASP A 418 11.76 10.95 -9.06
CA ASP A 418 11.66 12.00 -10.06
C ASP A 418 11.46 11.45 -11.47
N GLN A 419 12.18 10.37 -11.84
CA GLN A 419 11.95 9.67 -13.11
C GLN A 419 10.51 9.14 -13.21
N ALA A 420 9.99 8.56 -12.13
CA ALA A 420 8.61 8.07 -12.11
C ALA A 420 7.58 9.20 -12.25
N LEU A 421 7.82 10.34 -11.58
CA LEU A 421 6.97 11.53 -11.67
C LEU A 421 6.97 12.13 -13.08
N GLU A 422 8.13 12.15 -13.76
CA GLU A 422 8.22 12.56 -15.18
C GLU A 422 7.43 11.62 -16.10
N HIS A 423 7.46 10.32 -15.84
CA HIS A 423 6.67 9.36 -16.62
C HIS A 423 5.17 9.53 -16.34
N LEU A 424 4.77 9.78 -15.10
CA LEU A 424 3.37 10.06 -14.75
C LEU A 424 2.86 11.33 -15.45
N ASP A 425 3.68 12.37 -15.51
CA ASP A 425 3.35 13.62 -16.18
C ASP A 425 3.06 13.41 -17.68
N LYS A 426 3.88 12.58 -18.34
CA LYS A 426 3.78 12.29 -19.78
C LYS A 426 2.73 11.25 -20.14
N ASP A 427 2.45 10.30 -19.25
CA ASP A 427 1.57 9.15 -19.47
C ASP A 427 0.48 9.11 -18.40
N ARG A 428 -0.46 10.04 -18.46
CA ARG A 428 -1.56 10.18 -17.50
C ARG A 428 -2.95 9.90 -18.09
N ALA A 429 -3.07 9.81 -19.40
CA ALA A 429 -4.36 9.71 -20.08
C ALA A 429 -5.20 8.50 -19.63
N PHE A 430 -4.54 7.37 -19.34
CA PHE A 430 -5.23 6.18 -18.85
C PHE A 430 -5.83 6.39 -17.45
N LEU A 431 -5.24 7.23 -16.61
CA LEU A 431 -5.74 7.57 -15.28
C LEU A 431 -6.90 8.55 -15.33
N THR A 432 -6.85 9.54 -16.21
CA THR A 432 -7.88 10.59 -16.31
C THR A 432 -9.11 10.16 -17.07
N LYS A 433 -9.06 9.00 -17.71
CA LYS A 433 -10.18 8.43 -18.44
C LYS A 433 -11.42 8.30 -17.55
N GLY A 434 -12.56 8.74 -18.07
CA GLY A 434 -13.82 8.74 -17.31
C GLY A 434 -13.84 9.63 -16.07
N GLY A 435 -12.87 10.55 -15.93
CA GLY A 435 -12.77 11.44 -14.78
C GLY A 435 -12.38 10.74 -13.48
N VAL A 436 -11.74 9.56 -13.54
CA VAL A 436 -11.32 8.80 -12.35
C VAL A 436 -10.28 9.57 -11.55
N PHE A 437 -9.13 9.86 -12.16
CA PHE A 437 -8.21 10.90 -11.69
C PHE A 437 -8.51 12.21 -12.43
N THR A 438 -8.10 13.33 -11.87
CA THR A 438 -8.12 14.62 -12.56
C THR A 438 -6.69 15.10 -12.82
N ASP A 439 -6.50 15.94 -13.86
CA ASP A 439 -5.21 16.57 -14.09
C ASP A 439 -4.77 17.40 -12.88
N SER A 440 -5.70 18.14 -12.24
CA SER A 440 -5.47 18.89 -11.03
C SER A 440 -4.92 18.01 -9.87
N MET A 441 -5.49 16.82 -9.69
CA MET A 441 -4.99 15.87 -8.68
C MET A 441 -3.57 15.39 -9.03
N ILE A 442 -3.34 15.00 -10.28
CA ILE A 442 -2.02 14.50 -10.73
C ILE A 442 -0.95 15.59 -10.61
N ASP A 443 -1.25 16.81 -11.04
CA ASP A 443 -0.32 17.95 -10.94
C ASP A 443 0.04 18.26 -9.48
N SER A 444 -0.96 18.31 -8.61
CA SER A 444 -0.74 18.51 -7.17
C SER A 444 0.06 17.37 -6.53
N TYR A 445 -0.17 16.13 -6.95
CA TYR A 445 0.60 14.97 -6.49
C TYR A 445 2.06 15.07 -6.92
N ILE A 446 2.33 15.40 -8.19
CA ILE A 446 3.69 15.59 -8.72
C ILE A 446 4.41 16.70 -7.95
N GLU A 447 3.77 17.86 -7.76
CA GLU A 447 4.33 18.97 -7.01
C GLU A 447 4.69 18.57 -5.57
N LEU A 448 3.74 17.93 -4.87
CA LEU A 448 3.94 17.43 -3.51
C LEU A 448 5.13 16.47 -3.42
N LYS A 449 5.24 15.52 -4.33
CA LYS A 449 6.32 14.52 -4.35
C LYS A 449 7.66 15.10 -4.79
N MET A 450 7.68 16.12 -5.66
CA MET A 450 8.91 16.81 -6.02
C MET A 450 9.53 17.57 -4.84
N THR A 451 8.75 18.00 -3.86
CA THR A 451 9.32 18.56 -2.61
C THR A 451 10.14 17.52 -1.83
N GLU A 452 9.66 16.25 -1.79
CA GLU A 452 10.39 15.14 -1.15
C GLU A 452 11.67 14.81 -1.93
N VAL A 453 11.62 14.77 -3.26
CA VAL A 453 12.78 14.57 -4.14
C VAL A 453 13.85 15.66 -3.90
N THR A 454 13.42 16.93 -3.87
CA THR A 454 14.32 18.07 -3.66
C THR A 454 14.98 17.98 -2.28
N ARG A 455 14.21 17.72 -1.24
CA ARG A 455 14.74 17.55 0.12
C ARG A 455 15.76 16.41 0.19
N PHE A 456 15.48 15.28 -0.46
CA PHE A 456 16.40 14.15 -0.50
C PHE A 456 17.69 14.46 -1.25
N ARG A 457 17.61 15.15 -2.39
CA ARG A 457 18.79 15.57 -3.18
C ARG A 457 19.71 16.56 -2.45
N GLN A 458 19.14 17.35 -1.54
CA GLN A 458 19.92 18.31 -0.73
C GLN A 458 20.57 17.66 0.49
N ALA A 459 20.16 16.44 0.85
CA ALA A 459 20.74 15.74 2.00
C ALA A 459 22.06 15.06 1.62
N VAL A 460 23.09 15.32 2.42
CA VAL A 460 24.39 14.65 2.28
C VAL A 460 24.34 13.31 3.03
N HIS A 461 24.74 12.24 2.37
CA HIS A 461 24.72 10.89 2.94
C HIS A 461 26.11 10.46 3.45
N PRO A 462 26.19 9.71 4.57
CA PRO A 462 27.46 9.20 5.08
C PRO A 462 28.27 8.40 4.04
N VAL A 463 27.62 7.67 3.14
CA VAL A 463 28.27 6.89 2.08
C VAL A 463 29.07 7.77 1.09
N GLU A 464 28.70 9.05 0.92
CA GLU A 464 29.44 9.98 0.06
C GLU A 464 30.80 10.34 0.67
N TYR A 465 30.87 10.42 2.01
CA TYR A 465 32.16 10.58 2.71
C TYR A 465 33.05 9.35 2.56
N ASP A 466 32.49 8.16 2.67
CA ASP A 466 33.19 6.91 2.47
C ASP A 466 33.81 6.83 1.06
N MET A 467 33.03 7.19 0.04
CA MET A 467 33.47 7.11 -1.36
C MET A 467 34.39 8.24 -1.80
N TYR A 468 34.21 9.47 -1.30
CA TYR A 468 34.77 10.66 -1.97
C TYR A 468 35.63 11.55 -1.09
N TYR A 469 35.65 11.39 0.24
CA TYR A 469 36.32 12.35 1.13
C TYR A 469 37.83 12.47 0.89
N SER A 470 38.45 11.40 0.46
CA SER A 470 39.92 11.34 0.24
C SER A 470 40.34 11.34 -1.24
N LEU A 471 39.40 11.65 -2.17
CA LEU A 471 39.73 11.78 -3.58
C LEU A 471 40.34 13.13 -3.93
#